data_e86224b63bf71ff7ce589101d656e065
#
_entry.id   e86224b63bf71ff7ce589101d656e065
#
_cell.length_a   1.000
_cell.length_b   1.000
_cell.length_c   1.000
_cell.angle_alpha   90.00
_cell.angle_beta   90.00
_cell.angle_gamma   90.00
#
_symmetry.space_group_name_H-M   'P 1'
#
loop_
_entity.id
_entity.type
_entity.pdbx_description
1 polymer ?
#
loop_
_entity_poly.entity_id
_entity_poly.type
_entity_poly.pdbx_seq_one_letter_code
_entity_poly.pdbx_strand_id
1 'polypeptide(L)'
;MNKLFSNNKFRIALILLAILIAASISVYRSRSTTLIDKEAYSSFRTSVEDFAAADAGGFTDQQELMTFIENWADERSLEYKEDKYGNIIFSKPAIKRKKNVTPTLIAVSMNYETAIYNSQVLAAAAAIAVSDIESGRRTVVFFNDEQGLAKGYKGISDKYISSKTKVIYLDKGSSTYLSTASFQQRNTEVIIPAKMEDNPCDTAVKISITGIRSDIIGPGIDKQPDPAAAFSSLLTRLKSKSVDCRLADVTVGSNGSMYPVSLEATITLNSYNLSSFTGYIDKRIKAWEKAYGSDFEDLSFSYEVIEDEEDMPEKVFTAKTTDRLTGILYTIRSGAYRYAESDSIPEGKDVGDIYGINCIVDINTSDSSIRVPVIIQGVNDSFTERLINDNKAAAELYKCSYTQKSLTEAFFNNKNKLSRTFKSTYDKVNDESVTDSSLRMITDNYFTPCSYLQAKNSKADIIHIRTKGSSASGIANTILCYIKAKGNTSIFK
;
A
#
# COMPACT_ATOMS: atom_id res chain seq x y z
N MET A 1 -31.74 -36.22 49.50
CA MET A 1 -30.76 -35.79 48.48
C MET A 1 -29.39 -36.48 48.63
N ASN A 2 -28.85 -36.72 49.81
CA ASN A 2 -27.50 -37.28 49.98
C ASN A 2 -27.26 -38.73 49.49
N LYS A 3 -28.29 -39.58 49.29
CA LYS A 3 -28.12 -40.94 48.80
C LYS A 3 -27.95 -41.05 47.25
N LEU A 4 -28.39 -40.05 46.49
CA LEU A 4 -28.22 -40.02 45.03
C LEU A 4 -26.78 -39.68 44.62
N PHE A 5 -26.09 -38.82 45.39
CA PHE A 5 -24.71 -38.44 45.11
C PHE A 5 -23.66 -39.48 45.58
N SER A 6 -24.04 -40.50 46.34
CA SER A 6 -23.15 -41.61 46.74
C SER A 6 -23.05 -42.72 45.69
N ASN A 7 -23.89 -42.69 44.65
CA ASN A 7 -23.89 -43.72 43.62
C ASN A 7 -22.91 -43.31 42.50
N ASN A 8 -21.79 -44.09 42.37
CA ASN A 8 -20.77 -43.84 41.37
C ASN A 8 -21.31 -43.83 39.93
N LYS A 9 -22.36 -44.60 39.62
CA LYS A 9 -23.00 -44.62 38.32
C LYS A 9 -23.69 -43.27 38.02
N PHE A 10 -24.30 -42.64 39.02
CA PHE A 10 -24.94 -41.33 38.88
C PHE A 10 -23.91 -40.21 38.69
N ARG A 11 -22.78 -40.27 39.40
CA ARG A 11 -21.65 -39.32 39.20
C ARG A 11 -21.07 -39.43 37.79
N ILE A 12 -20.84 -40.63 37.30
CA ILE A 12 -20.34 -40.89 35.94
C ILE A 12 -21.33 -40.36 34.90
N ALA A 13 -22.63 -40.59 35.06
CA ALA A 13 -23.66 -40.07 34.15
C ALA A 13 -23.70 -38.53 34.14
N LEU A 14 -23.51 -37.88 35.29
CA LEU A 14 -23.46 -36.40 35.36
C LEU A 14 -22.19 -35.82 34.70
N ILE A 15 -21.06 -36.47 34.84
CA ILE A 15 -19.81 -36.09 34.15
C ILE A 15 -19.96 -36.26 32.67
N LEU A 16 -20.51 -37.37 32.18
CA LEU A 16 -20.76 -37.60 30.75
C LEU A 16 -21.74 -36.59 30.16
N LEU A 17 -22.79 -36.24 30.92
CA LEU A 17 -23.73 -35.19 30.50
C LEU A 17 -23.06 -33.81 30.42
N ALA A 18 -22.22 -33.46 31.41
CA ALA A 18 -21.45 -32.22 31.39
C ALA A 18 -20.47 -32.16 30.19
N ILE A 19 -19.80 -33.25 29.85
CA ILE A 19 -18.92 -33.39 28.71
C ILE A 19 -19.72 -33.26 27.40
N LEU A 20 -20.90 -33.89 27.30
CA LEU A 20 -21.79 -33.78 26.14
C LEU A 20 -22.32 -32.35 25.97
N ILE A 21 -22.69 -31.69 27.04
CA ILE A 21 -23.11 -30.27 27.00
C ILE A 21 -21.94 -29.38 26.58
N ALA A 22 -20.75 -29.57 27.15
CA ALA A 22 -19.56 -28.81 26.77
C ALA A 22 -19.17 -29.05 25.30
N ALA A 23 -19.21 -30.28 24.82
CA ALA A 23 -18.99 -30.63 23.42
C ALA A 23 -20.05 -30.02 22.49
N SER A 24 -21.33 -30.07 22.91
CA SER A 24 -22.43 -29.45 22.15
C SER A 24 -22.30 -27.94 22.08
N ILE A 25 -21.91 -27.29 23.17
CA ILE A 25 -21.64 -25.84 23.22
C ILE A 25 -20.42 -25.50 22.34
N SER A 26 -19.38 -26.31 22.37
CA SER A 26 -18.19 -26.12 21.52
C SER A 26 -18.53 -26.28 20.03
N VAL A 27 -19.28 -27.32 19.65
CA VAL A 27 -19.76 -27.54 18.28
C VAL A 27 -20.75 -26.44 17.84
N TYR A 28 -21.64 -26.00 18.74
CA TYR A 28 -22.56 -24.90 18.44
C TYR A 28 -21.82 -23.56 18.28
N ARG A 29 -20.84 -23.26 19.13
CA ARG A 29 -19.96 -22.09 18.97
C ARG A 29 -19.17 -22.16 17.68
N SER A 30 -18.57 -23.30 17.35
CA SER A 30 -17.81 -23.52 16.12
C SER A 30 -18.67 -23.35 14.85
N ARG A 31 -19.94 -23.80 14.87
CA ARG A 31 -20.86 -23.66 13.74
C ARG A 31 -21.48 -22.27 13.60
N SER A 32 -21.54 -21.47 14.67
CA SER A 32 -22.22 -20.16 14.65
C SER A 32 -21.35 -18.98 14.24
N THR A 33 -20.03 -19.15 14.10
CA THR A 33 -19.07 -18.04 13.91
C THR A 33 -18.59 -17.82 12.49
N THR A 34 -18.80 -18.79 11.57
CA THR A 34 -18.37 -18.64 10.18
C THR A 34 -19.53 -18.14 9.31
N LEU A 35 -19.46 -16.88 8.90
CA LEU A 35 -20.45 -16.20 8.05
C LEU A 35 -19.95 -15.94 6.63
N ILE A 36 -18.64 -16.07 6.41
CA ILE A 36 -18.04 -15.85 5.11
C ILE A 36 -18.37 -17.01 4.18
N ASP A 37 -18.76 -16.68 2.96
CA ASP A 37 -18.82 -17.63 1.86
C ASP A 37 -17.38 -17.97 1.41
N LYS A 38 -16.91 -19.14 1.87
CA LYS A 38 -15.53 -19.59 1.58
C LYS A 38 -15.33 -19.93 0.11
N GLU A 39 -16.38 -20.39 -0.58
CA GLU A 39 -16.31 -20.72 -2.01
C GLU A 39 -16.17 -19.42 -2.82
N ALA A 40 -17.00 -18.42 -2.56
CA ALA A 40 -16.89 -17.12 -3.20
C ALA A 40 -15.52 -16.45 -2.94
N TYR A 41 -15.01 -16.56 -1.71
CA TYR A 41 -13.67 -16.05 -1.36
C TYR A 41 -12.57 -16.78 -2.15
N SER A 42 -12.57 -18.12 -2.14
CA SER A 42 -11.51 -18.88 -2.79
C SER A 42 -11.57 -18.77 -4.30
N SER A 43 -12.76 -18.85 -4.91
CA SER A 43 -12.91 -18.73 -6.35
C SER A 43 -12.46 -17.37 -6.86
N PHE A 44 -12.84 -16.26 -6.20
CA PHE A 44 -12.37 -14.93 -6.59
C PHE A 44 -10.86 -14.81 -6.51
N ARG A 45 -10.27 -15.23 -5.38
CA ARG A 45 -8.83 -15.20 -5.19
C ARG A 45 -8.08 -15.99 -6.26
N THR A 46 -8.49 -17.24 -6.48
CA THR A 46 -7.84 -18.11 -7.49
C THR A 46 -7.96 -17.49 -8.88
N SER A 47 -9.13 -16.98 -9.26
CA SER A 47 -9.31 -16.35 -10.57
C SER A 47 -8.41 -15.11 -10.75
N VAL A 48 -8.18 -14.29 -9.71
CA VAL A 48 -7.21 -13.17 -9.77
C VAL A 48 -5.77 -13.69 -9.88
N GLU A 49 -5.43 -14.75 -9.15
CA GLU A 49 -4.09 -15.34 -9.16
C GLU A 49 -3.79 -16.06 -10.50
N ASP A 50 -4.83 -16.58 -11.18
CA ASP A 50 -4.70 -17.21 -12.50
C ASP A 50 -4.29 -16.20 -13.59
N PHE A 51 -4.63 -14.92 -13.47
CA PHE A 51 -4.09 -13.86 -14.34
C PHE A 51 -2.57 -13.70 -14.22
N ALA A 52 -1.98 -14.01 -13.05
CA ALA A 52 -0.53 -14.00 -12.87
C ALA A 52 0.16 -15.17 -13.55
N ALA A 53 -0.51 -16.31 -13.60
CA ALA A 53 0.02 -17.54 -14.21
C ALA A 53 -0.11 -17.57 -15.74
N ALA A 54 -0.96 -16.69 -16.32
CA ALA A 54 -1.06 -16.51 -17.75
C ALA A 54 0.19 -15.81 -18.31
N ASP A 55 0.53 -16.05 -19.57
CA ASP A 55 1.73 -15.50 -20.25
C ASP A 55 1.86 -13.97 -20.19
N ALA A 56 0.80 -13.26 -19.79
CA ALA A 56 0.76 -11.80 -19.66
C ALA A 56 1.30 -11.24 -18.33
N GLY A 57 1.57 -12.07 -17.31
CA GLY A 57 2.13 -11.62 -16.02
C GLY A 57 1.19 -10.81 -15.13
N GLY A 58 -0.12 -10.77 -15.41
CA GLY A 58 -1.14 -10.04 -14.64
C GLY A 58 -2.13 -9.27 -15.52
N PHE A 59 -2.92 -8.41 -14.90
CA PHE A 59 -3.83 -7.51 -15.64
C PHE A 59 -3.02 -6.48 -16.44
N THR A 60 -3.40 -6.26 -17.70
CA THR A 60 -2.68 -5.34 -18.59
C THR A 60 -3.01 -3.88 -18.32
N ASP A 61 -4.23 -3.62 -17.85
CA ASP A 61 -4.70 -2.27 -17.53
C ASP A 61 -5.85 -2.29 -16.48
N GLN A 62 -6.25 -1.12 -16.06
CA GLN A 62 -7.32 -0.94 -15.06
C GLN A 62 -8.68 -1.40 -15.59
N GLN A 63 -8.95 -1.27 -16.90
CA GLN A 63 -10.22 -1.67 -17.49
C GLN A 63 -10.38 -3.19 -17.51
N GLU A 64 -9.29 -3.91 -17.75
CA GLU A 64 -9.31 -5.38 -17.70
C GLU A 64 -9.63 -5.88 -16.28
N LEU A 65 -9.02 -5.29 -15.24
CA LEU A 65 -9.35 -5.62 -13.84
C LEU A 65 -10.82 -5.28 -13.52
N MET A 66 -11.32 -4.14 -13.98
CA MET A 66 -12.72 -3.76 -13.78
C MET A 66 -13.65 -4.76 -14.43
N THR A 67 -13.42 -5.09 -15.71
CA THR A 67 -14.20 -6.07 -16.47
C THR A 67 -14.19 -7.46 -15.80
N PHE A 68 -13.04 -7.86 -15.25
CA PHE A 68 -12.95 -9.10 -14.48
C PHE A 68 -13.89 -9.09 -13.27
N ILE A 69 -13.91 -8.01 -12.48
CA ILE A 69 -14.78 -7.91 -11.28
C ILE A 69 -16.26 -7.88 -11.68
N GLU A 70 -16.60 -7.20 -12.77
CA GLU A 70 -17.97 -7.14 -13.31
C GLU A 70 -18.45 -8.50 -13.78
N ASN A 71 -17.67 -9.21 -14.59
CA ASN A 71 -17.98 -10.56 -15.04
C ASN A 71 -18.16 -11.52 -13.85
N TRP A 72 -17.27 -11.44 -12.86
CA TRP A 72 -17.39 -12.24 -11.64
C TRP A 72 -18.69 -11.95 -10.87
N ALA A 73 -19.14 -10.70 -10.85
CA ALA A 73 -20.40 -10.30 -10.23
C ALA A 73 -21.61 -10.79 -11.03
N ASP A 74 -21.58 -10.68 -12.35
CA ASP A 74 -22.65 -11.12 -13.27
C ASP A 74 -22.88 -12.63 -13.18
N GLU A 75 -21.80 -13.44 -13.15
CA GLU A 75 -21.88 -14.90 -12.95
C GLU A 75 -22.62 -15.28 -11.65
N ARG A 76 -22.63 -14.39 -10.66
CA ARG A 76 -23.29 -14.59 -9.35
C ARG A 76 -24.59 -13.82 -9.21
N SER A 77 -25.06 -13.19 -10.29
CA SER A 77 -26.27 -12.35 -10.30
C SER A 77 -26.23 -11.27 -9.21
N LEU A 78 -25.07 -10.68 -8.97
CA LEU A 78 -24.89 -9.58 -8.03
C LEU A 78 -25.14 -8.25 -8.71
N GLU A 79 -26.09 -7.48 -8.18
CA GLU A 79 -26.31 -6.11 -8.64
C GLU A 79 -25.14 -5.21 -8.23
N TYR A 80 -24.54 -4.54 -9.18
CA TYR A 80 -23.51 -3.53 -8.97
C TYR A 80 -23.79 -2.26 -9.77
N LYS A 81 -23.02 -1.23 -9.46
CA LYS A 81 -23.04 0.03 -10.18
C LYS A 81 -21.60 0.52 -10.36
N GLU A 82 -21.21 0.79 -11.58
CA GLU A 82 -20.05 1.60 -11.88
C GLU A 82 -20.40 3.08 -11.75
N ASP A 83 -19.52 3.89 -11.14
CA ASP A 83 -19.65 5.34 -11.15
C ASP A 83 -18.69 5.97 -12.19
N LYS A 84 -18.85 7.27 -12.43
CA LYS A 84 -18.07 8.00 -13.44
C LYS A 84 -16.54 8.08 -13.15
N TYR A 85 -16.10 7.56 -12.02
CA TYR A 85 -14.70 7.50 -11.62
C TYR A 85 -14.13 6.07 -11.70
N GLY A 86 -14.92 5.13 -12.22
CA GLY A 86 -14.54 3.73 -12.34
C GLY A 86 -14.61 2.95 -11.02
N ASN A 87 -15.37 3.43 -10.03
CA ASN A 87 -15.61 2.64 -8.82
C ASN A 87 -16.69 1.59 -9.08
N ILE A 88 -16.45 0.35 -8.65
CA ILE A 88 -17.47 -0.71 -8.68
C ILE A 88 -18.13 -0.80 -7.29
N ILE A 89 -19.43 -0.60 -7.23
CA ILE A 89 -20.21 -0.40 -6.00
C ILE A 89 -21.29 -1.46 -5.88
N PHE A 90 -21.16 -2.33 -4.90
CA PHE A 90 -22.17 -3.31 -4.50
C PHE A 90 -22.96 -2.74 -3.33
N SER A 91 -24.29 -2.65 -3.45
CA SER A 91 -25.15 -2.09 -2.40
C SER A 91 -26.26 -3.05 -2.04
N LYS A 92 -26.28 -3.52 -0.80
CA LYS A 92 -27.40 -4.28 -0.25
C LYS A 92 -28.24 -3.39 0.67
N PRO A 93 -29.55 -3.23 0.41
CA PRO A 93 -30.43 -2.40 1.22
C PRO A 93 -30.60 -2.99 2.62
N ALA A 94 -30.94 -2.14 3.58
CA ALA A 94 -31.32 -2.60 4.91
C ALA A 94 -32.66 -3.34 4.83
N ILE A 95 -32.75 -4.49 5.47
CA ILE A 95 -34.05 -5.17 5.66
C ILE A 95 -34.98 -4.32 6.56
N LYS A 96 -36.31 -4.44 6.38
CA LYS A 96 -37.28 -3.56 7.04
C LYS A 96 -37.06 -3.39 8.54
N ARG A 97 -36.81 -4.48 9.28
CA ARG A 97 -36.55 -4.47 10.72
C ARG A 97 -35.20 -3.88 11.12
N LYS A 98 -34.30 -3.65 10.16
CA LYS A 98 -32.93 -3.13 10.37
C LYS A 98 -32.71 -1.75 9.76
N LYS A 99 -33.73 -1.05 9.35
CA LYS A 99 -33.62 0.30 8.71
C LYS A 99 -32.91 1.33 9.59
N ASN A 100 -33.00 1.21 10.90
CA ASN A 100 -32.37 2.13 11.85
C ASN A 100 -30.93 1.71 12.22
N VAL A 101 -30.45 0.58 11.71
CA VAL A 101 -29.06 0.17 11.93
C VAL A 101 -28.15 1.04 11.09
N THR A 102 -27.04 1.43 11.70
CA THR A 102 -26.01 2.26 11.07
C THR A 102 -25.50 1.63 9.77
N PRO A 103 -25.47 2.37 8.67
CA PRO A 103 -24.93 1.87 7.41
C PRO A 103 -23.43 1.59 7.52
N THR A 104 -22.99 0.53 6.84
CA THR A 104 -21.58 0.16 6.79
C THR A 104 -21.08 0.22 5.36
N LEU A 105 -19.93 0.86 5.14
CA LEU A 105 -19.19 0.88 3.89
C LEU A 105 -17.88 0.13 4.08
N ILE A 106 -17.64 -0.85 3.23
CA ILE A 106 -16.37 -1.58 3.12
C ILE A 106 -15.68 -1.04 1.88
N ALA A 107 -14.45 -0.59 2.05
CA ALA A 107 -13.64 0.02 1.02
C ALA A 107 -12.38 -0.83 0.76
N VAL A 108 -12.03 -1.02 -0.50
CA VAL A 108 -10.80 -1.68 -0.93
C VAL A 108 -10.25 -0.94 -2.16
N SER A 109 -8.93 -0.80 -2.27
CA SER A 109 -8.29 -0.28 -3.48
C SER A 109 -8.33 -1.32 -4.59
N MET A 110 -8.68 -0.88 -5.79
CA MET A 110 -8.66 -1.63 -7.04
C MET A 110 -7.65 -0.97 -7.97
N ASN A 111 -6.46 -1.58 -8.06
CA ASN A 111 -5.36 -1.15 -8.91
C ASN A 111 -4.81 -2.38 -9.63
N TYR A 112 -4.79 -2.37 -10.97
CA TYR A 112 -4.40 -3.50 -11.80
C TYR A 112 -2.94 -3.93 -11.54
N GLU A 113 -2.03 -2.99 -11.30
CA GLU A 113 -0.61 -3.26 -11.05
C GLU A 113 -0.37 -4.04 -9.74
N THR A 114 -1.26 -3.87 -8.77
CA THR A 114 -1.15 -4.52 -7.45
C THR A 114 -2.24 -5.56 -7.19
N ALA A 115 -3.13 -5.84 -8.16
CA ALA A 115 -4.30 -6.69 -7.97
C ALA A 115 -3.93 -8.10 -7.51
N ILE A 116 -2.90 -8.71 -8.13
CA ILE A 116 -2.42 -10.06 -7.79
C ILE A 116 -1.88 -10.08 -6.36
N TYR A 117 -1.05 -9.09 -6.02
CA TYR A 117 -0.57 -8.94 -4.65
C TYR A 117 -1.73 -8.79 -3.66
N ASN A 118 -2.75 -8.00 -4.01
CA ASN A 118 -3.93 -7.73 -3.18
C ASN A 118 -5.05 -8.77 -3.30
N SER A 119 -4.86 -9.87 -4.04
CA SER A 119 -5.88 -10.88 -4.36
C SER A 119 -6.71 -11.32 -3.14
N GLN A 120 -6.07 -11.55 -1.99
CA GLN A 120 -6.75 -11.97 -0.77
C GLN A 120 -7.66 -10.90 -0.17
N VAL A 121 -7.27 -9.63 -0.25
CA VAL A 121 -8.06 -8.50 0.27
C VAL A 121 -9.22 -8.19 -0.67
N LEU A 122 -8.98 -8.23 -1.98
CA LEU A 122 -10.03 -8.14 -3.00
C LEU A 122 -11.06 -9.27 -2.84
N ALA A 123 -10.60 -10.51 -2.64
CA ALA A 123 -11.46 -11.66 -2.39
C ALA A 123 -12.25 -11.52 -1.08
N ALA A 124 -11.67 -10.93 -0.04
CA ALA A 124 -12.37 -10.64 1.20
C ALA A 124 -13.54 -9.65 0.97
N ALA A 125 -13.29 -8.57 0.21
CA ALA A 125 -14.34 -7.62 -0.17
C ALA A 125 -15.43 -8.26 -1.04
N ALA A 126 -15.06 -9.09 -2.02
CA ALA A 126 -15.96 -9.83 -2.88
C ALA A 126 -16.86 -10.79 -2.08
N ALA A 127 -16.29 -11.58 -1.18
CA ALA A 127 -17.03 -12.48 -0.30
C ALA A 127 -18.00 -11.72 0.63
N ILE A 128 -17.63 -10.52 1.09
CA ILE A 128 -18.55 -9.65 1.83
C ILE A 128 -19.68 -9.14 0.94
N ALA A 129 -19.40 -8.79 -0.31
CA ALA A 129 -20.44 -8.35 -1.26
C ALA A 129 -21.48 -9.43 -1.55
N VAL A 130 -21.06 -10.68 -1.76
CA VAL A 130 -21.94 -11.84 -2.00
C VAL A 130 -22.83 -12.16 -0.80
N SER A 131 -22.30 -12.06 0.41
CA SER A 131 -22.95 -12.55 1.63
C SER A 131 -24.39 -12.04 1.81
N ASP A 132 -25.31 -12.96 2.15
CA ASP A 132 -26.74 -12.67 2.36
C ASP A 132 -27.13 -12.51 3.84
N ILE A 133 -26.23 -12.06 4.67
CA ILE A 133 -26.54 -11.81 6.07
C ILE A 133 -27.57 -10.68 6.24
N GLU A 134 -28.47 -10.86 7.19
CA GLU A 134 -29.39 -9.80 7.60
C GLU A 134 -28.63 -8.63 8.25
N SER A 135 -28.68 -7.46 7.63
CA SER A 135 -27.92 -6.29 8.07
C SER A 135 -28.69 -4.98 7.90
N GLY A 136 -28.14 -3.87 8.42
CA GLY A 136 -28.44 -2.54 7.94
C GLY A 136 -27.94 -2.37 6.48
N ARG A 137 -28.06 -1.16 5.93
CA ARG A 137 -27.54 -0.89 4.59
C ARG A 137 -26.03 -1.18 4.56
N ARG A 138 -25.62 -2.03 3.63
CA ARG A 138 -24.21 -2.40 3.41
C ARG A 138 -23.81 -2.01 2.00
N THR A 139 -22.65 -1.37 1.90
CA THR A 139 -22.04 -1.01 0.62
C THR A 139 -20.62 -1.53 0.61
N VAL A 140 -20.23 -2.26 -0.43
CA VAL A 140 -18.83 -2.65 -0.69
C VAL A 140 -18.39 -1.89 -1.92
N VAL A 141 -17.25 -1.21 -1.85
CA VAL A 141 -16.73 -0.38 -2.93
C VAL A 141 -15.31 -0.83 -3.26
N PHE A 142 -15.11 -1.25 -4.49
CA PHE A 142 -13.82 -1.39 -5.11
C PHE A 142 -13.47 -0.04 -5.72
N PHE A 143 -12.58 0.68 -5.04
CA PHE A 143 -12.20 2.03 -5.43
C PHE A 143 -11.15 1.99 -6.53
N ASN A 144 -11.42 2.66 -7.65
CA ASN A 144 -10.42 2.88 -8.68
C ASN A 144 -9.25 3.70 -8.11
N ASP A 145 -8.10 3.07 -8.04
CA ASP A 145 -6.85 3.65 -7.56
C ASP A 145 -5.72 3.48 -8.59
N GLU A 146 -6.09 3.59 -9.86
CA GLU A 146 -5.15 3.56 -10.97
C GLU A 146 -3.99 4.53 -10.73
N GLN A 147 -2.77 4.05 -10.86
CA GLN A 147 -1.54 4.80 -10.63
C GLN A 147 -1.42 5.46 -9.25
N GLY A 148 -2.10 4.94 -8.23
CA GLY A 148 -2.09 5.53 -6.87
C GLY A 148 -2.68 6.95 -6.78
N LEU A 149 -3.43 7.40 -7.80
CA LEU A 149 -3.96 8.77 -7.88
C LEU A 149 -5.21 8.99 -7.05
N ALA A 150 -5.76 7.94 -6.45
CA ALA A 150 -6.95 7.98 -5.59
C ALA A 150 -8.17 8.64 -6.26
N LYS A 151 -8.30 8.56 -7.59
CA LYS A 151 -9.42 9.17 -8.35
C LYS A 151 -10.78 8.70 -7.82
N GLY A 152 -10.91 7.40 -7.57
CA GLY A 152 -12.13 6.79 -7.07
C GLY A 152 -12.50 7.30 -5.69
N TYR A 153 -11.54 7.39 -4.77
CA TYR A 153 -11.75 7.91 -3.41
C TYR A 153 -12.18 9.36 -3.39
N LYS A 154 -11.51 10.21 -4.17
CA LYS A 154 -11.85 11.64 -4.32
C LYS A 154 -13.22 11.83 -4.95
N GLY A 155 -13.59 10.96 -5.86
CA GLY A 155 -14.79 11.05 -6.69
C GLY A 155 -16.06 10.46 -6.10
N ILE A 156 -15.96 9.54 -5.12
CA ILE A 156 -17.13 8.87 -4.55
C ILE A 156 -18.22 9.85 -4.10
N SER A 157 -19.47 9.53 -4.36
CA SER A 157 -20.60 10.37 -3.96
C SER A 157 -20.79 10.38 -2.44
N ASP A 158 -21.04 11.56 -1.87
CA ASP A 158 -21.28 11.78 -0.43
C ASP A 158 -22.48 11.01 0.11
N LYS A 159 -23.42 10.57 -0.76
CA LYS A 159 -24.57 9.75 -0.35
C LYS A 159 -24.16 8.41 0.29
N TYR A 160 -22.95 7.92 0.02
CA TYR A 160 -22.42 6.68 0.59
C TYR A 160 -21.76 6.87 1.95
N ILE A 161 -21.29 8.11 2.26
CA ILE A 161 -20.55 8.42 3.49
C ILE A 161 -21.27 9.51 4.28
N SER A 162 -22.27 9.12 5.05
CA SER A 162 -22.96 10.01 5.99
C SER A 162 -22.25 10.06 7.35
N SER A 163 -22.62 11.02 8.19
CA SER A 163 -22.12 11.11 9.58
C SER A 163 -22.40 9.86 10.45
N LYS A 164 -23.32 8.99 10.01
CA LYS A 164 -23.65 7.73 10.67
C LYS A 164 -22.95 6.53 10.05
N THR A 165 -22.35 6.68 8.87
CA THR A 165 -21.72 5.56 8.15
C THR A 165 -20.50 5.06 8.92
N LYS A 166 -20.37 3.75 9.06
CA LYS A 166 -19.18 3.07 9.54
C LYS A 166 -18.37 2.63 8.34
N VAL A 167 -17.17 3.18 8.19
CA VAL A 167 -16.29 2.88 7.06
C VAL A 167 -15.17 1.96 7.54
N ILE A 168 -14.99 0.85 6.83
CA ILE A 168 -13.93 -0.11 7.06
C ILE A 168 -13.12 -0.18 5.77
N TYR A 169 -11.92 0.39 5.78
CA TYR A 169 -10.98 0.28 4.67
C TYR A 169 -10.09 -0.93 4.89
N LEU A 170 -10.00 -1.78 3.86
CA LEU A 170 -9.20 -3.00 3.86
C LEU A 170 -7.99 -2.82 2.98
N ASP A 171 -6.83 -3.20 3.51
CA ASP A 171 -5.55 -3.17 2.80
C ASP A 171 -4.72 -4.39 3.16
N LYS A 172 -3.81 -4.82 2.25
CA LYS A 172 -2.88 -5.90 2.51
C LYS A 172 -1.58 -5.37 3.11
N GLY A 173 -0.99 -6.14 3.99
CA GLY A 173 0.32 -5.85 4.58
C GLY A 173 1.03 -7.07 5.13
N SER A 174 2.20 -6.87 5.66
CA SER A 174 3.02 -7.91 6.30
C SER A 174 2.51 -8.33 7.68
N SER A 175 1.66 -7.51 8.31
CA SER A 175 1.06 -7.78 9.62
C SER A 175 -0.41 -7.38 9.67
N THR A 176 -1.16 -7.97 10.63
CA THR A 176 -2.59 -7.65 10.82
C THR A 176 -2.75 -6.67 11.97
N TYR A 177 -3.36 -5.51 11.69
CA TYR A 177 -3.64 -4.49 12.68
C TYR A 177 -4.81 -3.57 12.26
N LEU A 178 -5.30 -2.80 13.21
CA LEU A 178 -6.31 -1.76 13.01
C LEU A 178 -5.68 -0.39 13.27
N SER A 179 -5.92 0.56 12.37
CA SER A 179 -5.50 1.94 12.52
C SER A 179 -6.68 2.91 12.46
N THR A 180 -6.56 4.00 13.20
CA THR A 180 -7.53 5.11 13.23
C THR A 180 -6.90 6.45 12.89
N ALA A 181 -5.62 6.42 12.51
CA ALA A 181 -4.86 7.60 12.12
C ALA A 181 -3.76 7.25 11.11
N SER A 182 -3.44 8.17 10.22
CA SER A 182 -2.34 8.06 9.25
C SER A 182 -1.69 9.41 8.97
N PHE A 183 -0.58 9.40 8.26
CA PHE A 183 0.14 10.61 7.86
C PHE A 183 -0.67 11.45 6.85
N GLN A 184 -0.39 12.75 6.82
CA GLN A 184 -0.73 13.61 5.70
C GLN A 184 0.25 13.39 4.54
N GLN A 185 -0.14 13.78 3.34
CA GLN A 185 0.70 13.67 2.15
C GLN A 185 0.74 14.99 1.38
N ARG A 186 1.94 15.37 0.95
CA ARG A 186 2.23 16.47 0.03
C ARG A 186 2.87 15.89 -1.23
N ASN A 187 2.27 16.12 -2.38
CA ASN A 187 2.87 15.79 -3.66
C ASN A 187 3.52 17.04 -4.24
N THR A 188 4.81 16.93 -4.51
CA THR A 188 5.64 18.02 -5.04
C THR A 188 6.41 17.57 -6.26
N GLU A 189 7.01 18.49 -7.00
CA GLU A 189 7.77 18.17 -8.18
C GLU A 189 8.92 19.17 -8.35
N VAL A 190 10.12 18.67 -8.60
CA VAL A 190 11.24 19.47 -9.10
C VAL A 190 11.28 19.36 -10.62
N ILE A 191 11.39 20.51 -11.31
CA ILE A 191 11.51 20.57 -12.77
C ILE A 191 12.88 21.12 -13.09
N ILE A 192 13.70 20.30 -13.71
CA ILE A 192 15.06 20.62 -14.11
C ILE A 192 15.01 21.07 -15.59
N PRO A 193 15.38 22.32 -15.91
CA PRO A 193 15.51 22.75 -17.30
C PRO A 193 16.60 21.93 -17.99
N ALA A 194 16.23 21.14 -18.98
CA ALA A 194 17.11 20.27 -19.73
C ALA A 194 17.53 20.91 -21.06
N LYS A 195 18.75 20.58 -21.48
CA LYS A 195 19.28 20.85 -22.81
C LYS A 195 20.01 19.63 -23.30
N MET A 196 19.75 19.25 -24.54
CA MET A 196 20.47 18.19 -25.23
C MET A 196 21.60 18.78 -26.07
N GLU A 197 22.65 17.98 -26.27
CA GLU A 197 23.78 18.25 -27.17
C GLU A 197 24.11 16.98 -27.94
N ASP A 198 24.89 17.10 -29.03
CA ASP A 198 25.42 15.92 -29.69
C ASP A 198 26.32 15.14 -28.75
N ASN A 199 26.23 13.82 -28.80
CA ASN A 199 27.00 12.98 -27.85
C ASN A 199 28.52 13.16 -28.10
N PRO A 200 29.28 13.70 -27.13
CA PRO A 200 30.71 13.89 -27.27
C PRO A 200 31.53 12.64 -26.87
N CYS A 201 30.87 11.54 -26.49
CA CYS A 201 31.49 10.35 -25.95
C CYS A 201 31.46 9.20 -26.93
N ASP A 202 32.38 8.26 -26.80
CA ASP A 202 32.58 7.12 -27.71
C ASP A 202 32.12 5.78 -27.10
N THR A 203 31.53 5.80 -25.89
CA THR A 203 31.05 4.60 -25.20
C THR A 203 29.77 4.93 -24.46
N ALA A 204 28.82 4.00 -24.45
CA ALA A 204 27.61 4.10 -23.65
C ALA A 204 27.42 2.90 -22.73
N VAL A 205 26.72 3.11 -21.61
CA VAL A 205 26.40 2.06 -20.66
C VAL A 205 24.95 2.20 -20.24
N LYS A 206 24.19 1.14 -20.41
CA LYS A 206 22.82 1.01 -19.90
C LYS A 206 22.87 0.43 -18.50
N ILE A 207 22.19 1.07 -17.55
CA ILE A 207 22.09 0.67 -16.14
C ILE A 207 20.64 0.29 -15.87
N SER A 208 20.43 -0.86 -15.23
CA SER A 208 19.10 -1.32 -14.83
C SER A 208 19.08 -1.75 -13.37
N ILE A 209 18.05 -1.30 -12.65
CA ILE A 209 17.71 -1.77 -11.29
C ILE A 209 16.24 -2.16 -11.33
N THR A 210 15.95 -3.43 -10.98
CA THR A 210 14.61 -4.01 -11.01
C THR A 210 14.39 -4.98 -9.84
N GLY A 211 13.20 -5.56 -9.72
CA GLY A 211 12.90 -6.58 -8.70
C GLY A 211 12.62 -6.02 -7.30
N ILE A 212 12.46 -4.69 -7.17
CA ILE A 212 12.05 -4.07 -5.91
C ILE A 212 10.53 -4.22 -5.79
N ARG A 213 10.06 -4.82 -4.69
CA ARG A 213 8.62 -4.98 -4.47
C ARG A 213 7.96 -3.67 -4.05
N SER A 214 6.84 -3.34 -4.66
CA SER A 214 6.05 -2.12 -4.40
C SER A 214 5.23 -2.17 -3.10
N ASP A 215 5.15 -3.34 -2.47
CA ASP A 215 4.23 -3.67 -1.39
C ASP A 215 4.73 -3.32 0.02
N ILE A 216 5.99 -2.92 0.15
CA ILE A 216 6.57 -2.60 1.46
C ILE A 216 6.45 -1.10 1.72
N ILE A 217 5.25 -0.64 2.04
CA ILE A 217 5.00 0.72 2.50
C ILE A 217 4.81 0.68 4.03
N GLY A 218 5.35 1.68 4.75
CA GLY A 218 5.20 1.77 6.20
C GLY A 218 6.47 1.43 6.97
N PRO A 219 6.41 0.67 8.08
CA PRO A 219 7.54 0.46 8.99
C PRO A 219 8.80 -0.15 8.38
N GLY A 220 8.69 -0.76 7.20
CA GLY A 220 9.82 -1.37 6.49
C GLY A 220 10.40 -0.52 5.37
N ILE A 221 9.90 0.70 5.14
CA ILE A 221 10.30 1.54 4.00
C ILE A 221 11.79 1.90 3.98
N ASP A 222 12.42 2.00 5.15
CA ASP A 222 13.85 2.26 5.30
C ASP A 222 14.75 1.05 5.00
N LYS A 223 14.14 -0.13 4.88
CA LYS A 223 14.82 -1.36 4.49
C LYS A 223 14.67 -1.67 3.01
N GLN A 224 13.89 -0.84 2.29
CA GLN A 224 13.77 -0.98 0.85
C GLN A 224 14.98 -0.39 0.13
N PRO A 225 15.45 -1.09 -0.92
CA PRO A 225 16.43 -0.51 -1.82
C PRO A 225 15.83 0.70 -2.56
N ASP A 226 16.52 1.84 -2.55
CA ASP A 226 16.11 3.05 -3.29
C ASP A 226 16.96 3.19 -4.56
N PRO A 227 16.39 2.91 -5.76
CA PRO A 227 17.13 2.96 -7.01
C PRO A 227 17.57 4.37 -7.39
N ALA A 228 16.80 5.42 -7.06
CA ALA A 228 17.20 6.81 -7.32
C ALA A 228 18.39 7.23 -6.44
N ALA A 229 18.38 6.84 -5.16
CA ALA A 229 19.52 7.08 -4.27
C ALA A 229 20.77 6.29 -4.68
N ALA A 230 20.61 5.03 -5.14
CA ALA A 230 21.73 4.23 -5.65
C ALA A 230 22.37 4.89 -6.87
N PHE A 231 21.57 5.31 -7.84
CA PHE A 231 22.02 5.98 -9.05
C PHE A 231 22.69 7.33 -8.75
N SER A 232 22.08 8.16 -7.92
CA SER A 232 22.68 9.43 -7.46
C SER A 232 24.05 9.22 -6.81
N SER A 233 24.17 8.20 -5.95
CA SER A 233 25.43 7.85 -5.29
C SER A 233 26.50 7.41 -6.30
N LEU A 234 26.12 6.66 -7.34
CA LEU A 234 27.00 6.27 -8.43
C LEU A 234 27.51 7.50 -9.18
N LEU A 235 26.62 8.36 -9.69
CA LEU A 235 26.99 9.57 -10.43
C LEU A 235 27.90 10.52 -9.61
N THR A 236 27.55 10.74 -8.33
CA THR A 236 28.35 11.58 -7.43
C THR A 236 29.74 11.01 -7.25
N ARG A 237 29.87 9.68 -7.14
CA ARG A 237 31.16 9.02 -6.97
C ARG A 237 32.00 9.08 -8.23
N LEU A 238 31.40 8.85 -9.40
CA LEU A 238 32.08 9.00 -10.70
C LEU A 238 32.66 10.41 -10.83
N LYS A 239 31.84 11.43 -10.57
CA LYS A 239 32.28 12.82 -10.57
C LYS A 239 33.42 13.09 -9.61
N SER A 240 33.38 12.54 -8.39
CA SER A 240 34.45 12.68 -7.38
C SER A 240 35.77 12.05 -7.80
N LYS A 241 35.77 11.20 -8.81
CA LYS A 241 36.90 10.51 -9.39
C LYS A 241 37.30 11.08 -10.76
N SER A 242 36.70 12.20 -11.14
CA SER A 242 36.96 12.86 -12.41
C SER A 242 36.60 11.98 -13.63
N VAL A 243 35.69 11.03 -13.45
CA VAL A 243 35.04 10.31 -14.55
C VAL A 243 33.95 11.20 -15.09
N ASP A 244 34.21 11.85 -16.21
CA ASP A 244 33.23 12.69 -16.90
C ASP A 244 32.25 11.78 -17.66
N CYS A 245 30.95 11.93 -17.37
CA CYS A 245 29.89 11.20 -18.04
C CYS A 245 28.73 12.13 -18.38
N ARG A 246 27.98 11.76 -19.42
CA ARG A 246 26.74 12.42 -19.83
C ARG A 246 25.59 11.47 -19.65
N LEU A 247 24.44 12.00 -19.36
CA LEU A 247 23.21 11.23 -19.25
C LEU A 247 22.47 11.34 -20.59
N ALA A 248 22.15 10.21 -21.22
CA ALA A 248 21.32 10.17 -22.40
C ALA A 248 19.85 10.08 -22.01
N ASP A 249 19.54 9.19 -21.07
CA ASP A 249 18.20 8.99 -20.56
C ASP A 249 18.23 8.50 -19.11
N VAL A 250 17.15 8.76 -18.36
CA VAL A 250 16.89 8.17 -17.06
C VAL A 250 15.40 8.10 -16.80
N THR A 251 14.96 6.93 -16.39
CA THR A 251 13.59 6.67 -15.94
C THR A 251 13.66 5.97 -14.59
N VAL A 252 12.91 6.48 -13.64
CA VAL A 252 12.62 5.80 -12.37
C VAL A 252 11.13 5.56 -12.36
N GLY A 253 10.71 4.33 -12.07
CA GLY A 253 9.30 3.96 -12.04
C GLY A 253 8.86 3.52 -10.66
N SER A 254 7.67 3.95 -10.27
CA SER A 254 7.01 3.55 -9.03
C SER A 254 6.00 2.42 -9.21
N ASN A 255 5.62 2.10 -10.46
CA ASN A 255 4.58 1.12 -10.80
C ASN A 255 3.32 1.32 -9.95
N GLY A 256 2.84 2.56 -9.84
CA GLY A 256 1.68 2.91 -9.03
C GLY A 256 1.90 2.87 -7.51
N SER A 257 3.11 2.55 -7.05
CA SER A 257 3.47 2.63 -5.63
C SER A 257 3.86 4.05 -5.22
N MET A 258 3.90 4.29 -3.92
CA MET A 258 4.46 5.54 -3.37
C MET A 258 5.98 5.47 -3.16
N TYR A 259 6.64 4.49 -3.77
CA TYR A 259 8.07 4.22 -3.64
C TYR A 259 8.66 3.80 -4.99
N PRO A 260 9.88 4.24 -5.34
CA PRO A 260 10.52 3.83 -6.58
C PRO A 260 10.89 2.35 -6.54
N VAL A 261 10.52 1.61 -7.58
CA VAL A 261 10.70 0.15 -7.67
C VAL A 261 11.61 -0.29 -8.81
N SER A 262 11.91 0.63 -9.74
CA SER A 262 12.79 0.37 -10.86
C SER A 262 13.57 1.62 -11.26
N LEU A 263 14.69 1.40 -11.95
CA LEU A 263 15.45 2.44 -12.62
C LEU A 263 16.03 1.88 -13.92
N GLU A 264 15.92 2.64 -14.98
CA GLU A 264 16.69 2.48 -16.21
C GLU A 264 17.39 3.78 -16.52
N ALA A 265 18.67 3.73 -16.89
CA ALA A 265 19.42 4.91 -17.27
C ALA A 265 20.47 4.55 -18.31
N THR A 266 20.66 5.41 -19.31
CA THR A 266 21.76 5.33 -20.27
C THR A 266 22.71 6.50 -20.03
N ILE A 267 23.97 6.18 -19.74
CA ILE A 267 25.05 7.17 -19.59
C ILE A 267 26.08 6.97 -20.71
N THR A 268 26.72 8.06 -21.11
CA THR A 268 27.84 8.02 -22.05
C THR A 268 29.11 8.55 -21.39
N LEU A 269 30.22 7.99 -21.75
CA LEU A 269 31.56 8.34 -21.24
C LEU A 269 32.62 8.02 -22.29
N ASN A 270 33.80 8.56 -22.13
CA ASN A 270 34.90 8.19 -23.00
C ASN A 270 35.47 6.81 -22.62
N SER A 271 35.81 6.00 -23.61
CA SER A 271 36.29 4.62 -23.47
C SER A 271 37.47 4.48 -22.50
N TYR A 272 38.35 5.46 -22.43
CA TYR A 272 39.46 5.47 -21.45
C TYR A 272 38.98 5.50 -19.98
N ASN A 273 37.75 5.91 -19.72
CA ASN A 273 37.13 5.93 -18.39
C ASN A 273 36.37 4.63 -18.09
N LEU A 274 36.12 3.76 -19.06
CA LEU A 274 35.27 2.57 -18.92
C LEU A 274 35.75 1.65 -17.79
N SER A 275 37.05 1.37 -17.73
CA SER A 275 37.63 0.52 -16.66
C SER A 275 37.43 1.12 -15.26
N SER A 276 37.53 2.43 -15.12
CA SER A 276 37.25 3.12 -13.86
C SER A 276 35.76 3.03 -13.50
N PHE A 277 34.89 3.21 -14.49
CA PHE A 277 33.44 3.10 -14.34
C PHE A 277 33.03 1.69 -13.90
N THR A 278 33.45 0.64 -14.65
CA THR A 278 33.09 -0.75 -14.35
C THR A 278 33.58 -1.18 -12.98
N GLY A 279 34.80 -0.81 -12.60
CA GLY A 279 35.33 -1.08 -11.26
C GLY A 279 34.55 -0.40 -10.12
N TYR A 280 33.81 0.67 -10.41
CA TYR A 280 32.93 1.33 -9.44
C TYR A 280 31.56 0.68 -9.37
N ILE A 281 30.92 0.46 -10.52
CA ILE A 281 29.55 -0.09 -10.55
C ILE A 281 29.54 -1.51 -10.01
N ASP A 282 30.55 -2.33 -10.30
CA ASP A 282 30.70 -3.69 -9.76
C ASP A 282 30.75 -3.69 -8.21
N LYS A 283 31.46 -2.74 -7.63
CA LYS A 283 31.49 -2.59 -6.16
C LYS A 283 30.14 -2.19 -5.59
N ARG A 284 29.39 -1.37 -6.32
CA ARG A 284 28.04 -0.96 -5.90
C ARG A 284 27.06 -2.09 -6.02
N ILE A 285 27.09 -2.87 -7.11
CA ILE A 285 26.27 -4.06 -7.29
C ILE A 285 26.51 -5.04 -6.14
N LYS A 286 27.77 -5.40 -5.85
CA LYS A 286 28.09 -6.30 -4.74
C LYS A 286 27.65 -5.77 -3.37
N ALA A 287 27.77 -4.46 -3.14
CA ALA A 287 27.31 -3.84 -1.89
C ALA A 287 25.79 -3.87 -1.77
N TRP A 288 25.09 -3.68 -2.89
CA TRP A 288 23.63 -3.70 -2.99
C TRP A 288 23.08 -5.11 -2.77
N GLU A 289 23.64 -6.10 -3.45
CA GLU A 289 23.30 -7.52 -3.26
C GLU A 289 23.52 -7.97 -1.81
N LYS A 290 24.64 -7.57 -1.21
CA LYS A 290 24.92 -7.87 0.20
C LYS A 290 23.92 -7.22 1.15
N ALA A 291 23.45 -6.02 0.84
CA ALA A 291 22.53 -5.26 1.71
C ALA A 291 21.09 -5.74 1.62
N TYR A 292 20.66 -6.17 0.44
CA TYR A 292 19.25 -6.40 0.14
C TYR A 292 18.91 -7.78 -0.46
N GLY A 293 19.88 -8.51 -1.01
CA GLY A 293 19.63 -9.75 -1.73
C GLY A 293 18.96 -10.86 -0.91
N SER A 294 19.14 -10.86 0.43
CA SER A 294 18.45 -11.82 1.30
C SER A 294 16.94 -11.52 1.47
N ASP A 295 16.55 -10.25 1.31
CA ASP A 295 15.18 -9.79 1.55
C ASP A 295 14.38 -9.62 0.24
N PHE A 296 15.08 -9.56 -0.90
CA PHE A 296 14.53 -9.34 -2.24
C PHE A 296 15.16 -10.31 -3.24
N GLU A 297 14.56 -11.50 -3.40
CA GLU A 297 15.08 -12.59 -4.24
C GLU A 297 15.17 -12.19 -5.73
N ASP A 298 14.25 -11.35 -6.21
CA ASP A 298 14.17 -10.91 -7.61
C ASP A 298 14.99 -9.64 -7.87
N LEU A 299 15.67 -9.09 -6.85
CA LEU A 299 16.43 -7.85 -6.99
C LEU A 299 17.58 -8.01 -7.96
N SER A 300 17.59 -7.19 -8.99
CA SER A 300 18.67 -7.10 -9.98
C SER A 300 19.20 -5.68 -10.05
N PHE A 301 20.51 -5.54 -9.92
CA PHE A 301 21.22 -4.32 -10.26
C PHE A 301 22.30 -4.70 -11.26
N SER A 302 22.18 -4.29 -12.51
CA SER A 302 23.03 -4.68 -13.62
C SER A 302 23.39 -3.50 -14.51
N TYR A 303 24.39 -3.71 -15.36
CA TYR A 303 24.72 -2.79 -16.43
C TYR A 303 25.17 -3.56 -17.68
N GLU A 304 25.03 -2.91 -18.82
CA GLU A 304 25.44 -3.39 -20.12
C GLU A 304 26.24 -2.31 -20.83
N VAL A 305 27.38 -2.65 -21.41
CA VAL A 305 28.16 -1.75 -22.26
C VAL A 305 27.62 -1.85 -23.68
N ILE A 306 27.26 -0.72 -24.27
CA ILE A 306 26.82 -0.63 -25.66
C ILE A 306 28.09 -0.54 -26.52
N GLU A 307 28.34 -1.61 -27.28
CA GLU A 307 29.53 -1.73 -28.14
C GLU A 307 29.26 -1.31 -29.60
N ASP A 308 28.02 -1.43 -30.06
CA ASP A 308 27.64 -1.10 -31.43
C ASP A 308 27.40 0.40 -31.56
N GLU A 309 28.11 1.03 -32.55
CA GLU A 309 27.97 2.45 -32.84
C GLU A 309 26.54 2.84 -33.22
N GLU A 310 25.80 1.91 -33.90
CA GLU A 310 24.42 2.12 -34.31
C GLU A 310 23.46 2.26 -33.15
N ASP A 311 23.78 1.67 -31.98
CA ASP A 311 22.98 1.71 -30.74
C ASP A 311 23.41 2.86 -29.81
N MET A 312 24.45 3.59 -30.14
CA MET A 312 24.92 4.73 -29.37
C MET A 312 23.90 5.89 -29.40
N PRO A 313 23.61 6.51 -28.26
CA PRO A 313 22.76 7.70 -28.22
C PRO A 313 23.36 8.83 -29.06
N GLU A 314 22.63 9.35 -30.05
CA GLU A 314 23.04 10.51 -30.85
C GLU A 314 23.09 11.80 -30.03
N LYS A 315 22.14 11.92 -29.07
CA LYS A 315 21.98 13.10 -28.21
C LYS A 315 22.10 12.71 -26.73
N VAL A 316 22.69 13.59 -25.97
CA VAL A 316 22.83 13.46 -24.52
C VAL A 316 22.49 14.78 -23.84
N PHE A 317 22.15 14.73 -22.57
CA PHE A 317 22.01 15.95 -21.79
C PHE A 317 23.36 16.62 -21.60
N THR A 318 23.38 17.94 -21.71
CA THR A 318 24.60 18.72 -21.44
C THR A 318 25.15 18.42 -20.05
N ALA A 319 26.46 18.60 -19.85
CA ALA A 319 27.12 18.47 -18.55
C ALA A 319 26.36 19.21 -17.44
N LYS A 320 25.88 20.41 -17.75
CA LYS A 320 25.12 21.23 -16.80
C LYS A 320 23.77 20.61 -16.40
N THR A 321 23.07 19.97 -17.35
CA THR A 321 21.79 19.27 -17.05
C THR A 321 22.07 18.02 -16.22
N THR A 322 23.06 17.21 -16.60
CA THR A 322 23.49 16.03 -15.84
C THR A 322 23.90 16.40 -14.40
N ASP A 323 24.67 17.48 -14.23
CA ASP A 323 25.08 18.00 -12.93
C ASP A 323 23.90 18.44 -12.05
N ARG A 324 22.91 19.10 -12.66
CA ARG A 324 21.69 19.52 -11.95
C ARG A 324 20.90 18.32 -11.44
N LEU A 325 20.67 17.32 -12.30
CA LEU A 325 19.97 16.10 -11.89
C LEU A 325 20.73 15.39 -10.76
N THR A 326 22.02 15.15 -10.97
CA THR A 326 22.88 14.53 -9.92
C THR A 326 22.80 15.28 -8.60
N GLY A 327 22.86 16.62 -8.65
CA GLY A 327 22.78 17.46 -7.47
C GLY A 327 21.40 17.39 -6.78
N ILE A 328 20.32 17.42 -7.54
CA ILE A 328 18.95 17.27 -7.00
C ILE A 328 18.78 15.91 -6.34
N LEU A 329 19.13 14.80 -7.02
CA LEU A 329 19.00 13.46 -6.48
C LEU A 329 19.88 13.24 -5.23
N TYR A 330 21.03 13.91 -5.14
CA TYR A 330 21.91 13.82 -3.98
C TYR A 330 21.43 14.65 -2.80
N THR A 331 20.86 15.83 -3.06
CA THR A 331 20.48 16.80 -2.02
C THR A 331 19.10 16.51 -1.44
N ILE A 332 18.15 16.08 -2.27
CA ILE A 332 16.83 15.63 -1.80
C ILE A 332 16.99 14.24 -1.18
N ARG A 333 17.04 14.21 0.15
CA ARG A 333 17.20 12.95 0.89
C ARG A 333 15.91 12.14 0.82
N SER A 334 15.90 11.09 0.01
CA SER A 334 14.87 10.07 0.09
C SER A 334 15.03 9.19 1.32
N GLY A 335 13.94 8.81 1.96
CA GLY A 335 13.93 7.88 3.07
C GLY A 335 12.93 8.21 4.17
N ALA A 336 12.97 7.39 5.23
CA ALA A 336 12.17 7.57 6.43
C ALA A 336 12.89 8.41 7.48
N TYR A 337 12.15 9.28 8.13
CA TYR A 337 12.58 10.07 9.27
C TYR A 337 12.06 9.42 10.55
N ARG A 338 12.97 9.15 11.52
CA ARG A 338 12.66 8.43 12.75
C ARG A 338 12.93 9.28 13.97
N TYR A 339 12.12 9.05 15.03
CA TYR A 339 12.39 9.67 16.33
C TYR A 339 13.72 9.20 16.88
N ALA A 340 14.56 10.16 17.26
CA ALA A 340 15.80 9.92 18.00
C ALA A 340 15.57 10.08 19.52
N GLU A 341 16.50 9.62 20.34
CA GLU A 341 16.45 9.79 21.81
C GLU A 341 16.37 11.27 22.26
N SER A 342 16.91 12.18 21.45
CA SER A 342 16.86 13.62 21.68
C SER A 342 15.53 14.29 21.34
N ASP A 343 14.62 13.56 20.70
CA ASP A 343 13.36 14.13 20.21
C ASP A 343 12.28 14.13 21.31
N SER A 344 11.38 15.10 21.22
CA SER A 344 10.14 15.06 22.01
C SER A 344 9.17 14.06 21.37
N ILE A 345 9.17 12.83 21.89
CA ILE A 345 8.40 11.72 21.34
C ILE A 345 6.97 11.80 21.86
N PRO A 346 5.93 11.82 21.00
CA PRO A 346 4.53 11.82 21.40
C PRO A 346 4.15 10.54 22.17
N GLU A 347 3.15 10.63 23.04
CA GLU A 347 2.60 9.48 23.77
C GLU A 347 2.20 8.35 22.79
N GLY A 348 2.67 7.14 23.06
CA GLY A 348 2.41 5.95 22.24
C GLY A 348 3.33 5.78 21.04
N LYS A 349 4.42 6.55 20.99
CA LYS A 349 5.52 6.40 20.03
C LYS A 349 6.82 6.11 20.76
N ASP A 350 7.74 5.44 20.09
CA ASP A 350 9.04 5.05 20.61
C ASP A 350 10.19 5.61 19.75
N VAL A 351 11.40 5.58 20.31
CA VAL A 351 12.63 5.83 19.55
C VAL A 351 12.70 4.84 18.38
N GLY A 352 12.99 5.36 17.19
CA GLY A 352 13.05 4.58 15.96
C GLY A 352 11.73 4.50 15.20
N ASP A 353 10.59 4.92 15.80
CA ASP A 353 9.34 5.04 15.05
C ASP A 353 9.43 6.10 13.96
N ILE A 354 8.82 5.82 12.79
CA ILE A 354 8.77 6.74 11.67
C ILE A 354 7.80 7.89 12.00
N TYR A 355 8.23 9.14 11.79
CA TYR A 355 7.37 10.31 11.87
C TYR A 355 7.23 11.08 10.56
N GLY A 356 7.97 10.65 9.54
CA GLY A 356 7.84 11.21 8.20
C GLY A 356 8.63 10.44 7.15
N ILE A 357 8.27 10.70 5.90
CA ILE A 357 8.86 10.08 4.72
C ILE A 357 9.04 11.17 3.67
N ASN A 358 10.17 11.15 2.98
CA ASN A 358 10.45 11.95 1.79
C ASN A 358 10.93 10.99 0.71
N CYS A 359 10.28 10.94 -0.45
CA CYS A 359 10.58 9.92 -1.45
C CYS A 359 10.51 10.49 -2.87
N ILE A 360 11.59 10.34 -3.62
CA ILE A 360 11.56 10.54 -5.07
C ILE A 360 10.91 9.30 -5.66
N VAL A 361 9.74 9.44 -6.30
CA VAL A 361 8.94 8.30 -6.77
C VAL A 361 9.11 8.01 -8.24
N ASP A 362 9.32 9.03 -9.04
CA ASP A 362 9.52 8.91 -10.49
C ASP A 362 10.59 9.87 -10.97
N ILE A 363 11.17 9.59 -12.12
CA ILE A 363 11.97 10.53 -12.92
C ILE A 363 11.55 10.36 -14.37
N ASN A 364 11.08 11.46 -14.96
CA ASN A 364 10.63 11.47 -16.35
C ASN A 364 11.45 12.48 -17.15
N THR A 365 12.08 12.02 -18.21
CA THR A 365 12.91 12.86 -19.07
C THR A 365 12.16 13.28 -20.34
N SER A 366 12.47 14.48 -20.82
CA SER A 366 12.09 14.99 -22.13
C SER A 366 13.19 15.93 -22.64
N ASP A 367 13.17 16.27 -23.93
CA ASP A 367 14.19 17.13 -24.55
C ASP A 367 14.36 18.51 -23.88
N SER A 368 13.33 18.99 -23.21
CA SER A 368 13.30 20.34 -22.61
C SER A 368 13.30 20.33 -21.07
N SER A 369 12.98 19.22 -20.43
CA SER A 369 12.88 19.15 -18.97
C SER A 369 13.04 17.73 -18.42
N ILE A 370 13.60 17.63 -17.20
CA ILE A 370 13.53 16.43 -16.40
C ILE A 370 12.61 16.73 -15.21
N ARG A 371 11.58 15.90 -15.02
CA ARG A 371 10.63 16.02 -13.92
C ARG A 371 10.95 14.99 -12.85
N VAL A 372 11.02 15.46 -11.61
CA VAL A 372 11.33 14.64 -10.42
C VAL A 372 10.20 14.81 -9.41
N PRO A 373 9.13 14.00 -9.50
CA PRO A 373 8.08 13.94 -8.49
C PRO A 373 8.62 13.46 -7.14
N VAL A 374 8.22 14.16 -6.08
CA VAL A 374 8.60 13.86 -4.70
C VAL A 374 7.34 13.79 -3.84
N ILE A 375 7.15 12.68 -3.14
CA ILE A 375 6.10 12.50 -2.14
C ILE A 375 6.70 12.75 -0.75
N ILE A 376 6.04 13.65 -0.01
CA ILE A 376 6.36 13.94 1.38
C ILE A 376 5.19 13.48 2.23
N GLN A 377 5.43 12.64 3.23
CA GLN A 377 4.43 12.22 4.21
C GLN A 377 4.92 12.54 5.62
N GLY A 378 3.99 12.88 6.51
CA GLY A 378 4.40 13.20 7.88
C GLY A 378 3.23 13.33 8.85
N VAL A 379 3.58 13.32 10.14
CA VAL A 379 2.61 13.35 11.25
C VAL A 379 1.91 14.71 11.38
N ASN A 380 2.52 15.80 10.88
CA ASN A 380 2.00 17.16 11.03
C ASN A 380 2.55 18.12 9.97
N ASP A 381 1.92 19.29 9.89
CA ASP A 381 2.28 20.36 8.94
C ASP A 381 3.71 20.85 9.13
N SER A 382 4.13 21.07 10.37
CA SER A 382 5.46 21.62 10.67
C SER A 382 6.59 20.77 10.08
N PHE A 383 6.47 19.46 10.14
CA PHE A 383 7.43 18.54 9.54
C PHE A 383 7.38 18.56 8.01
N THR A 384 6.17 18.45 7.44
CA THR A 384 6.04 18.41 5.98
C THR A 384 6.44 19.73 5.33
N GLU A 385 6.14 20.87 5.95
CA GLU A 385 6.56 22.18 5.47
C GLU A 385 8.07 22.37 5.55
N ARG A 386 8.71 21.86 6.59
CA ARG A 386 10.19 21.85 6.66
C ARG A 386 10.79 21.11 5.46
N LEU A 387 10.31 19.91 5.15
CA LEU A 387 10.80 19.14 4.00
C LEU A 387 10.49 19.82 2.65
N ILE A 388 9.33 20.46 2.53
CA ILE A 388 8.99 21.27 1.36
C ILE A 388 10.03 22.38 1.17
N ASN A 389 10.36 23.09 2.24
CA ASN A 389 11.33 24.18 2.20
C ASN A 389 12.74 23.67 1.90
N ASP A 390 13.15 22.54 2.47
CA ASP A 390 14.45 21.90 2.19
C ASP A 390 14.54 21.47 0.72
N ASN A 391 13.51 20.82 0.17
CA ASN A 391 13.46 20.41 -1.23
C ASN A 391 13.41 21.61 -2.18
N LYS A 392 12.70 22.67 -1.80
CA LYS A 392 12.66 23.92 -2.55
C LYS A 392 14.01 24.61 -2.58
N ALA A 393 14.71 24.69 -1.43
CA ALA A 393 16.04 25.25 -1.35
C ALA A 393 17.05 24.45 -2.20
N ALA A 394 16.93 23.11 -2.23
CA ALA A 394 17.71 22.27 -3.12
C ALA A 394 17.44 22.61 -4.59
N ALA A 395 16.18 22.75 -4.99
CA ALA A 395 15.80 23.13 -6.36
C ALA A 395 16.37 24.50 -6.74
N GLU A 396 16.28 25.50 -5.86
CA GLU A 396 16.81 26.85 -6.07
C GLU A 396 18.35 26.83 -6.21
N LEU A 397 19.06 26.05 -5.39
CA LEU A 397 20.52 25.89 -5.45
C LEU A 397 20.98 25.45 -6.85
N TYR A 398 20.25 24.50 -7.46
CA TYR A 398 20.54 23.97 -8.78
C TYR A 398 19.84 24.71 -9.92
N LYS A 399 19.20 25.86 -9.64
CA LYS A 399 18.44 26.67 -10.61
C LYS A 399 17.35 25.86 -11.33
N CYS A 400 16.63 25.08 -10.55
CA CYS A 400 15.46 24.29 -10.97
C CYS A 400 14.18 24.92 -10.42
N SER A 401 13.04 24.64 -11.05
CA SER A 401 11.73 25.05 -10.54
C SER A 401 11.21 24.01 -9.55
N TYR A 402 10.46 24.47 -8.54
CA TYR A 402 9.79 23.62 -7.56
C TYR A 402 8.30 23.93 -7.54
N THR A 403 7.47 22.91 -7.62
CA THR A 403 6.02 23.07 -7.59
C THR A 403 5.38 22.14 -6.57
N GLN A 404 4.38 22.64 -5.85
CA GLN A 404 3.52 21.84 -4.99
C GLN A 404 2.26 21.49 -5.78
N LYS A 405 1.98 20.19 -5.95
CA LYS A 405 0.86 19.70 -6.77
C LYS A 405 -0.41 19.50 -5.97
N SER A 406 -0.32 18.87 -4.80
CA SER A 406 -1.47 18.61 -3.94
C SER A 406 -1.09 18.45 -2.50
N LEU A 407 -2.08 18.67 -1.64
CA LEU A 407 -2.08 18.34 -0.22
C LEU A 407 -3.20 17.32 0.03
N THR A 408 -2.93 16.34 0.85
CA THR A 408 -3.97 15.49 1.45
C THR A 408 -3.75 15.44 2.96
N GLU A 409 -4.77 15.86 3.69
CA GLU A 409 -4.73 15.95 5.15
C GLU A 409 -4.51 14.57 5.79
N ALA A 410 -4.02 14.57 7.01
CA ALA A 410 -3.88 13.36 7.80
C ALA A 410 -5.25 12.74 8.07
N PHE A 411 -5.32 11.42 8.03
CA PHE A 411 -6.46 10.70 8.57
C PHE A 411 -6.35 10.64 10.10
N PHE A 412 -7.39 11.07 10.79
CA PHE A 412 -7.39 11.08 12.24
C PHE A 412 -8.79 10.84 12.81
N ASN A 413 -9.04 9.64 13.30
CA ASN A 413 -10.35 9.23 13.83
C ASN A 413 -10.24 8.39 15.11
N ASN A 414 -9.36 8.77 16.03
CA ASN A 414 -9.01 7.98 17.21
C ASN A 414 -10.13 7.88 18.28
N LYS A 415 -11.14 8.74 18.23
CA LYS A 415 -12.26 8.73 19.20
C LYS A 415 -13.47 7.92 18.72
N ASN A 416 -13.41 7.24 17.59
CA ASN A 416 -14.54 6.53 17.04
C ASN A 416 -14.89 5.27 17.89
N LYS A 417 -16.21 4.95 17.91
CA LYS A 417 -16.70 3.76 18.62
C LYS A 417 -16.52 2.48 17.79
N LEU A 418 -16.32 2.63 16.48
CA LEU A 418 -16.17 1.51 15.56
C LEU A 418 -14.92 0.69 15.90
N SER A 419 -13.77 1.35 16.12
CA SER A 419 -12.51 0.66 16.41
C SER A 419 -12.60 -0.28 17.59
N ARG A 420 -13.13 0.20 18.73
CA ARG A 420 -13.30 -0.60 19.95
C ARG A 420 -14.27 -1.76 19.77
N THR A 421 -15.41 -1.49 19.10
CA THR A 421 -16.42 -2.53 18.85
C THR A 421 -15.90 -3.57 17.86
N PHE A 422 -15.18 -3.13 16.83
CA PHE A 422 -14.58 -4.04 15.85
C PHE A 422 -13.52 -4.93 16.49
N LYS A 423 -12.59 -4.35 17.26
CA LYS A 423 -11.60 -5.11 18.02
C LYS A 423 -12.25 -6.16 18.91
N SER A 424 -13.26 -5.77 19.72
CA SER A 424 -13.99 -6.72 20.56
C SER A 424 -14.70 -7.82 19.77
N THR A 425 -15.16 -7.54 18.53
CA THR A 425 -15.74 -8.57 17.67
C THR A 425 -14.66 -9.50 17.15
N TYR A 426 -13.51 -8.97 16.73
CA TYR A 426 -12.36 -9.75 16.27
C TYR A 426 -11.90 -10.72 17.33
N ASP A 427 -11.69 -10.25 18.57
CA ASP A 427 -11.21 -11.06 19.69
C ASP A 427 -12.21 -12.20 20.03
N LYS A 428 -13.51 -12.00 19.78
CA LYS A 428 -14.54 -13.05 20.01
C LYS A 428 -14.67 -14.07 18.88
N VAL A 429 -14.35 -13.67 17.64
CA VAL A 429 -14.54 -14.49 16.43
C VAL A 429 -13.31 -15.33 16.14
N ASN A 430 -12.13 -14.81 16.43
CA ASN A 430 -10.85 -15.46 16.19
C ASN A 430 -10.32 -16.00 17.53
N ASP A 431 -10.95 -17.07 18.03
CA ASP A 431 -10.70 -17.68 19.32
C ASP A 431 -9.21 -18.03 19.54
N GLU A 432 -8.78 -18.00 20.81
CA GLU A 432 -7.44 -18.02 21.42
C GLU A 432 -6.43 -19.11 20.98
N SER A 433 -6.73 -19.90 19.96
CA SER A 433 -5.86 -20.99 19.50
C SER A 433 -4.76 -20.57 18.52
N VAL A 434 -4.73 -19.31 18.07
CA VAL A 434 -3.69 -18.76 17.21
C VAL A 434 -2.84 -17.78 18.01
N THR A 435 -1.57 -18.07 18.13
CA THR A 435 -0.56 -17.39 18.97
C THR A 435 -0.33 -15.89 18.69
N ASP A 436 -1.16 -15.23 17.88
CA ASP A 436 -1.11 -13.78 17.57
C ASP A 436 -2.52 -13.16 17.71
N SER A 437 -3.20 -13.47 18.80
CA SER A 437 -4.66 -13.45 18.97
C SER A 437 -5.30 -12.07 19.16
N SER A 438 -4.58 -10.99 19.42
CA SER A 438 -5.23 -9.69 19.59
C SER A 438 -4.93 -8.74 18.43
N LEU A 439 -6.00 -8.22 17.80
CA LEU A 439 -5.89 -7.16 16.81
C LEU A 439 -5.25 -5.92 17.45
N ARG A 440 -4.01 -5.62 17.10
CA ARG A 440 -3.30 -4.44 17.59
C ARG A 440 -3.94 -3.17 17.04
N MET A 441 -4.06 -2.15 17.86
CA MET A 441 -4.46 -0.80 17.43
C MET A 441 -3.21 0.06 17.36
N ILE A 442 -2.91 0.57 16.18
CA ILE A 442 -1.74 1.41 15.95
C ILE A 442 -2.12 2.67 15.16
N THR A 443 -1.24 3.66 15.15
CA THR A 443 -1.28 4.75 14.18
C THR A 443 -0.41 4.38 12.98
N ASP A 444 -0.95 4.47 11.77
CA ASP A 444 -0.17 4.25 10.57
C ASP A 444 0.94 5.28 10.44
N ASN A 445 2.12 4.82 10.09
CA ASN A 445 3.30 5.64 9.85
C ASN A 445 3.46 5.97 8.35
N TYR A 446 2.38 6.09 7.63
CA TYR A 446 2.31 6.45 6.22
C TYR A 446 0.91 6.93 5.87
N PHE A 447 0.78 7.51 4.69
CA PHE A 447 -0.50 7.96 4.16
C PHE A 447 -1.43 6.79 3.84
N THR A 448 -2.74 6.97 4.08
CA THR A 448 -3.77 6.02 3.66
C THR A 448 -4.93 6.72 2.95
N PRO A 449 -5.65 6.05 2.03
CA PRO A 449 -6.82 6.61 1.37
C PRO A 449 -7.97 6.98 2.31
N CYS A 450 -7.93 6.54 3.57
CA CYS A 450 -8.89 6.94 4.60
C CYS A 450 -9.03 8.47 4.74
N SER A 451 -7.96 9.21 4.44
CA SER A 451 -7.98 10.69 4.43
C SER A 451 -8.99 11.24 3.45
N TYR A 452 -9.07 10.69 2.23
CA TYR A 452 -10.05 11.10 1.23
C TYR A 452 -11.48 10.75 1.64
N LEU A 453 -11.67 9.58 2.28
CA LEU A 453 -12.97 9.16 2.80
C LEU A 453 -13.40 10.06 3.98
N GLN A 454 -12.46 10.44 4.85
CA GLN A 454 -12.70 11.37 5.95
C GLN A 454 -13.04 12.79 5.45
N ALA A 455 -12.40 13.24 4.38
CA ALA A 455 -12.70 14.52 3.75
C ALA A 455 -14.14 14.60 3.22
N LYS A 456 -14.74 13.46 2.82
CA LYS A 456 -16.17 13.42 2.43
C LYS A 456 -17.10 13.67 3.61
N ASN A 457 -16.77 13.16 4.79
CA ASN A 457 -17.52 13.42 6.00
C ASN A 457 -16.67 13.19 7.25
N SER A 458 -16.19 14.27 7.86
CA SER A 458 -15.34 14.23 9.05
C SER A 458 -15.99 13.60 10.29
N LYS A 459 -17.32 13.42 10.29
CA LYS A 459 -18.08 12.79 11.38
C LYS A 459 -18.32 11.29 11.18
N ALA A 460 -17.96 10.73 10.02
CA ALA A 460 -18.03 9.29 9.81
C ALA A 460 -17.00 8.57 10.68
N ASP A 461 -17.39 7.43 11.27
CA ASP A 461 -16.41 6.58 11.94
C ASP A 461 -15.68 5.74 10.90
N ILE A 462 -14.38 5.92 10.77
CA ILE A 462 -13.52 5.26 9.80
C ILE A 462 -12.45 4.46 10.54
N ILE A 463 -12.21 3.24 10.10
CA ILE A 463 -11.06 2.42 10.50
C ILE A 463 -10.35 1.89 9.27
N HIS A 464 -9.04 1.81 9.36
CA HIS A 464 -8.20 1.10 8.41
C HIS A 464 -7.80 -0.25 9.03
N ILE A 465 -8.02 -1.32 8.31
CA ILE A 465 -7.59 -2.67 8.68
C ILE A 465 -6.57 -3.11 7.66
N ARG A 466 -5.34 -3.25 8.10
CA ARG A 466 -4.29 -3.88 7.34
C ARG A 466 -4.17 -5.34 7.74
N THR A 467 -4.07 -6.25 6.78
CA THR A 467 -4.09 -7.68 7.08
C THR A 467 -3.06 -8.45 6.28
N LYS A 468 -2.42 -9.43 6.92
CA LYS A 468 -1.71 -10.47 6.19
C LYS A 468 -2.69 -11.20 5.27
N GLY A 469 -2.23 -11.61 4.09
CA GLY A 469 -3.08 -12.36 3.15
C GLY A 469 -3.72 -13.60 3.78
N SER A 470 -2.96 -14.36 4.59
CA SER A 470 -3.46 -15.54 5.31
C SER A 470 -4.58 -15.24 6.32
N SER A 471 -4.70 -13.98 6.77
CA SER A 471 -5.72 -13.55 7.74
C SER A 471 -6.92 -12.85 7.09
N ALA A 472 -6.89 -12.58 5.78
CA ALA A 472 -7.92 -11.77 5.09
C ALA A 472 -9.32 -12.40 5.17
N SER A 473 -9.44 -13.72 5.04
CA SER A 473 -10.73 -14.41 5.20
C SER A 473 -11.28 -14.32 6.62
N GLY A 474 -10.42 -14.36 7.64
CA GLY A 474 -10.78 -14.16 9.05
C GLY A 474 -11.26 -12.72 9.32
N ILE A 475 -10.62 -11.74 8.72
CA ILE A 475 -11.06 -10.33 8.77
C ILE A 475 -12.42 -10.17 8.08
N ALA A 476 -12.63 -10.75 6.90
CA ALA A 476 -13.93 -10.73 6.22
C ALA A 476 -15.04 -11.35 7.10
N ASN A 477 -14.77 -12.49 7.72
CA ASN A 477 -15.70 -13.11 8.66
C ASN A 477 -15.99 -12.21 9.87
N THR A 478 -14.97 -11.56 10.41
CA THR A 478 -15.12 -10.59 11.52
C THR A 478 -16.01 -9.42 11.12
N ILE A 479 -15.83 -8.88 9.90
CA ILE A 479 -16.68 -7.80 9.35
C ILE A 479 -18.13 -8.26 9.26
N LEU A 480 -18.38 -9.45 8.74
CA LEU A 480 -19.73 -10.01 8.63
C LEU A 480 -20.36 -10.21 10.02
N CYS A 481 -19.61 -10.75 10.98
CA CYS A 481 -20.05 -10.87 12.38
C CYS A 481 -20.36 -9.51 13.01
N TYR A 482 -19.50 -8.50 12.79
CA TYR A 482 -19.73 -7.13 13.25
C TYR A 482 -21.03 -6.55 12.67
N ILE A 483 -21.25 -6.67 11.36
CA ILE A 483 -22.45 -6.15 10.67
C ILE A 483 -23.70 -6.87 11.19
N LYS A 484 -23.65 -8.20 11.36
CA LYS A 484 -24.74 -9.00 11.87
C LYS A 484 -25.08 -8.66 13.32
N ALA A 485 -24.08 -8.52 14.19
CA ALA A 485 -24.23 -8.21 15.60
C ALA A 485 -24.88 -6.84 15.85
N LYS A 486 -24.51 -5.82 15.08
CA LYS A 486 -25.16 -4.50 15.14
C LYS A 486 -26.63 -4.54 14.78
N GLY A 487 -27.07 -5.59 14.12
CA GLY A 487 -28.48 -5.83 13.82
C GLY A 487 -29.20 -6.80 14.76
N ASN A 488 -28.47 -7.48 15.65
CA ASN A 488 -29.03 -8.49 16.55
C ASN A 488 -28.24 -8.54 17.86
N THR A 489 -28.69 -7.77 18.87
CA THR A 489 -28.05 -7.69 20.19
C THR A 489 -28.05 -9.01 20.97
N SER A 490 -28.72 -10.06 20.48
CA SER A 490 -28.86 -11.35 21.15
C SER A 490 -27.75 -12.37 20.84
N ILE A 491 -26.86 -12.11 19.89
CA ILE A 491 -25.84 -13.09 19.46
C ILE A 491 -24.62 -13.13 20.42
N PHE A 492 -24.46 -12.10 21.25
CA PHE A 492 -23.32 -11.97 22.18
C PHE A 492 -23.73 -11.71 23.64
N LYS A 493 -24.96 -12.13 24.04
CA LYS A 493 -25.32 -12.20 25.46
C LYS A 493 -25.02 -13.58 26.02
#